data_0ae9186454084310242fdcdad751e4d3
#
_entry.id   0ae9186454084310242fdcdad751e4d3
#
_cell.length_a   1.000
_cell.length_b   1.000
_cell.length_c   1.000
_cell.angle_alpha   90.00
_cell.angle_beta   90.00
_cell.angle_gamma   90.00
#
_symmetry.space_group_name_H-M   'P 1'
#
loop_
_entity.id
_entity.type
_entity.pdbx_description
1 polymer ?
#
loop_
_entity_poly.entity_id
_entity_poly.type
_entity_poly.pdbx_seq_one_letter_code
_entity_poly.pdbx_strand_id
1 'polypeptide(L)'
;SRRQRQMCIRDRYILSDENSIIISSAEKDNVDGLIYDENTQEGDIIMFTATANECDKPVVLSVDNILNAVMAINSRVECTSDDIVLAQIPLHNEFGFIYSLIWPLYNGAMVCIGRGLRHVDADTYYYNPTILIGTPSMIDYQRAISGFNKELNTIIIGGASCPFRLFENLCDSDLKVYNIYGMTETSGCVGVNELYDGSYTLFDNNAVSIADDGEIIVSGPCVMKGYYNDMESTENVLKDGMYHTGDYGRINNAGRLVLLQRNPDIILLPTGEKISRVRTNEQITAINGVAEGFIIFYNNRLTAVIVPIDKSATEDIFKRRIDKYNEKKGYRWEIQKIVLR
;
A
#
# COMPACT_ATOMS: atom_id res chain seq x y z
N SER A 1 -11.84 -0.94 -25.53
CA SER A 1 -12.85 0.10 -25.23
C SER A 1 -12.15 1.33 -24.65
N ARG A 2 -12.81 2.48 -24.62
CA ARG A 2 -12.26 3.74 -24.03
C ARG A 2 -11.76 3.54 -22.59
N ARG A 3 -12.38 2.67 -21.81
CA ARG A 3 -11.95 2.31 -20.43
C ARG A 3 -10.59 1.58 -20.41
N GLN A 4 -10.32 0.70 -21.36
CA GLN A 4 -9.03 0.02 -21.44
C GLN A 4 -7.88 0.98 -21.84
N ARG A 5 -8.17 1.97 -22.67
CA ARG A 5 -7.16 2.99 -23.03
C ARG A 5 -6.81 3.92 -21.87
N GLN A 6 -7.76 4.24 -20.97
CA GLN A 6 -7.47 5.06 -19.79
C GLN A 6 -6.67 4.30 -18.71
N MET A 7 -6.87 2.98 -18.55
CA MET A 7 -6.03 2.17 -17.67
C MET A 7 -4.59 2.02 -18.17
N CYS A 8 -4.40 1.90 -19.50
CA CYS A 8 -3.06 1.84 -20.10
C CYS A 8 -2.29 3.18 -20.09
N ILE A 9 -2.96 4.31 -19.87
CA ILE A 9 -2.33 5.64 -19.82
C ILE A 9 -1.78 5.96 -18.43
N ARG A 10 -2.25 5.29 -17.37
CA ARG A 10 -1.81 5.52 -15.99
C ARG A 10 -0.43 4.90 -15.67
N ASP A 11 0.03 3.92 -16.43
CA ASP A 11 1.29 3.21 -16.17
C ASP A 11 2.40 3.70 -17.13
N ARG A 12 2.62 5.00 -17.24
CA ARG A 12 3.73 5.53 -18.06
C ARG A 12 4.93 5.84 -17.19
N TYR A 13 6.02 5.13 -17.49
CA TYR A 13 7.36 5.43 -17.00
C TYR A 13 7.91 6.63 -17.77
N ILE A 14 8.41 7.63 -17.05
CA ILE A 14 9.16 8.73 -17.65
C ILE A 14 10.62 8.46 -17.32
N LEU A 15 11.41 8.09 -18.32
CA LEU A 15 12.86 8.07 -18.24
C LEU A 15 13.32 9.49 -18.58
N SER A 16 13.94 10.19 -17.63
CA SER A 16 14.69 11.40 -17.97
C SER A 16 16.10 11.02 -18.36
N ASP A 17 16.70 11.73 -19.33
CA ASP A 17 18.06 11.46 -19.83
C ASP A 17 19.17 11.73 -18.79
N GLU A 18 18.81 12.16 -17.59
CA GLU A 18 19.73 12.45 -16.49
C GLU A 18 19.41 11.59 -15.25
N ASN A 19 19.72 10.29 -15.34
CA ASN A 19 19.93 9.34 -14.22
C ASN A 19 18.85 9.19 -13.14
N SER A 20 17.62 9.64 -13.33
CA SER A 20 16.52 9.38 -12.41
C SER A 20 15.34 8.67 -13.10
N ILE A 21 14.81 7.64 -12.45
CA ILE A 21 13.59 6.95 -12.89
C ILE A 21 12.43 7.52 -12.07
N ILE A 22 11.56 8.30 -12.71
CA ILE A 22 10.31 8.73 -12.10
C ILE A 22 9.21 7.76 -12.51
N ILE A 23 8.70 7.01 -11.55
CA ILE A 23 7.59 6.09 -11.75
C ILE A 23 6.33 6.80 -11.26
N SER A 24 5.55 7.37 -12.19
CA SER A 24 4.37 8.19 -11.87
C SER A 24 3.14 7.75 -12.66
N SER A 25 1.98 7.88 -12.02
CA SER A 25 0.66 7.81 -12.66
C SER A 25 0.12 9.18 -13.11
N ALA A 26 0.92 10.26 -13.02
CA ALA A 26 0.48 11.62 -13.27
C ALA A 26 0.31 11.96 -14.76
N GLU A 27 -0.68 12.79 -15.08
CA GLU A 27 -0.93 13.33 -16.42
C GLU A 27 0.20 14.25 -16.90
N LYS A 28 0.39 14.26 -18.22
CA LYS A 28 1.49 14.84 -19.00
C LYS A 28 1.57 16.38 -19.00
N ASP A 29 1.21 17.09 -17.97
CA ASP A 29 1.32 18.54 -17.98
C ASP A 29 2.55 19.00 -17.21
N ASN A 30 3.56 19.47 -17.96
CA ASN A 30 4.80 20.12 -17.55
C ASN A 30 5.95 19.26 -17.04
N VAL A 31 6.65 18.59 -17.98
CA VAL A 31 8.00 18.04 -17.75
C VAL A 31 9.10 19.11 -17.89
N ASP A 32 8.80 20.29 -18.43
CA ASP A 32 9.78 21.35 -18.70
C ASP A 32 10.26 22.12 -17.44
N GLY A 33 9.99 21.61 -16.23
CA GLY A 33 10.35 22.26 -14.98
C GLY A 33 10.76 21.32 -13.86
N LEU A 34 11.38 20.17 -14.15
CA LEU A 34 11.99 19.35 -13.12
C LEU A 34 13.14 20.15 -12.47
N ILE A 35 12.79 20.86 -11.40
CA ILE A 35 13.78 21.50 -10.53
C ILE A 35 14.41 20.39 -9.72
N TYR A 36 15.72 20.20 -9.83
CA TYR A 36 16.47 19.31 -8.94
C TYR A 36 16.27 19.79 -7.50
N ASP A 37 15.69 18.95 -6.66
CA ASP A 37 15.67 19.17 -5.22
C ASP A 37 17.12 18.99 -4.69
N GLU A 38 17.60 19.93 -3.90
CA GLU A 38 18.95 19.89 -3.29
C GLU A 38 19.17 18.62 -2.43
N ASN A 39 18.08 17.94 -2.03
CA ASN A 39 18.11 16.72 -1.24
C ASN A 39 18.18 15.43 -2.07
N THR A 40 18.03 15.50 -3.40
CA THR A 40 18.16 14.32 -4.26
C THR A 40 19.57 14.17 -4.77
N GLN A 41 20.02 12.91 -4.88
CA GLN A 41 21.33 12.53 -5.40
C GLN A 41 21.16 11.56 -6.58
N GLU A 42 22.20 11.43 -7.38
CA GLU A 42 22.26 10.43 -8.44
C GLU A 42 21.99 9.02 -7.87
N GLY A 43 21.04 8.30 -8.46
CA GLY A 43 20.62 6.97 -8.01
C GLY A 43 19.42 6.96 -7.04
N ASP A 44 18.96 8.13 -6.55
CA ASP A 44 17.73 8.17 -5.76
C ASP A 44 16.51 7.83 -6.64
N ILE A 45 15.53 7.17 -6.02
CA ILE A 45 14.29 6.76 -6.66
C ILE A 45 13.13 7.51 -6.02
N ILE A 46 12.24 8.08 -6.84
CA ILE A 46 11.03 8.72 -6.37
C ILE A 46 9.87 7.76 -6.54
N MET A 47 9.23 7.40 -5.44
CA MET A 47 8.05 6.54 -5.40
C MET A 47 6.86 7.29 -4.81
N PHE A 48 5.68 7.04 -5.34
CA PHE A 48 4.47 7.73 -4.89
C PHE A 48 3.73 6.89 -3.85
N THR A 49 3.49 7.47 -2.68
CA THR A 49 2.63 6.87 -1.66
C THR A 49 1.21 7.40 -1.80
N ALA A 50 0.23 6.51 -1.78
CA ALA A 50 -1.16 6.91 -1.72
C ALA A 50 -1.46 7.55 -0.37
N THR A 51 -1.76 8.85 -0.36
CA THR A 51 -2.15 9.56 0.86
C THR A 51 -3.67 9.61 1.01
N ALA A 52 -4.14 9.71 2.26
CA ALA A 52 -5.56 9.90 2.53
C ALA A 52 -6.13 11.22 1.95
N ASN A 53 -5.27 12.16 1.56
CA ASN A 53 -5.63 13.50 1.11
C ASN A 53 -5.72 13.67 -0.41
N GLU A 54 -5.83 12.56 -1.18
CA GLU A 54 -6.04 12.57 -2.65
C GLU A 54 -4.84 13.02 -3.51
N CYS A 55 -3.77 13.52 -2.91
CA CYS A 55 -2.52 13.79 -3.59
C CYS A 55 -1.51 12.74 -3.17
N ASP A 56 -1.05 11.93 -4.13
CA ASP A 56 0.05 11.02 -3.88
C ASP A 56 1.30 11.84 -3.57
N LYS A 57 1.99 11.50 -2.48
CA LYS A 57 3.23 12.18 -2.12
C LYS A 57 4.41 11.49 -2.76
N PRO A 58 5.31 12.23 -3.41
CA PRO A 58 6.54 11.68 -3.97
C PRO A 58 7.57 11.47 -2.86
N VAL A 59 7.85 10.23 -2.52
CA VAL A 59 8.81 9.79 -1.51
C VAL A 59 10.17 9.57 -2.15
N VAL A 60 11.22 10.18 -1.62
CA VAL A 60 12.60 10.00 -2.09
C VAL A 60 13.26 8.88 -1.32
N LEU A 61 13.60 7.80 -2.01
CA LEU A 61 14.33 6.66 -1.48
C LEU A 61 15.73 6.61 -2.09
N SER A 62 16.75 6.52 -1.26
CA SER A 62 18.11 6.29 -1.74
C SER A 62 18.33 4.82 -2.12
N VAL A 63 19.36 4.55 -2.89
CA VAL A 63 19.83 3.17 -3.15
C VAL A 63 20.10 2.44 -1.83
N ASP A 64 20.68 3.12 -0.84
CA ASP A 64 20.94 2.54 0.47
C ASP A 64 19.66 2.15 1.21
N ASN A 65 18.61 2.98 1.14
CA ASN A 65 17.32 2.63 1.72
C ASN A 65 16.78 1.30 1.13
N ILE A 66 16.84 1.17 -0.19
CA ILE A 66 16.35 -0.01 -0.90
C ILE A 66 17.20 -1.24 -0.60
N LEU A 67 18.54 -1.12 -0.63
CA LEU A 67 19.42 -2.24 -0.31
C LEU A 67 19.28 -2.70 1.14
N ASN A 68 19.11 -1.77 2.07
CA ASN A 68 18.85 -2.13 3.47
C ASN A 68 17.47 -2.84 3.64
N ALA A 69 16.45 -2.45 2.88
CA ALA A 69 15.19 -3.18 2.85
C ALA A 69 15.38 -4.61 2.31
N VAL A 70 16.14 -4.78 1.23
CA VAL A 70 16.47 -6.11 0.68
C VAL A 70 17.21 -6.98 1.70
N MET A 71 18.22 -6.43 2.39
CA MET A 71 18.95 -7.16 3.43
C MET A 71 18.05 -7.55 4.61
N ALA A 72 17.15 -6.65 5.02
CA ALA A 72 16.18 -6.92 6.07
C ALA A 72 15.24 -8.08 5.69
N ILE A 73 14.72 -8.07 4.48
CA ILE A 73 13.87 -9.17 3.98
C ILE A 73 14.65 -10.49 3.96
N ASN A 74 15.90 -10.49 3.47
CA ASN A 74 16.76 -11.68 3.42
C ASN A 74 17.05 -12.27 4.81
N SER A 75 16.97 -11.49 5.88
CA SER A 75 17.14 -12.00 7.23
C SER A 75 15.99 -12.91 7.69
N ARG A 76 14.84 -12.88 6.99
CA ARG A 76 13.61 -13.56 7.39
C ARG A 76 13.01 -14.45 6.32
N VAL A 77 13.15 -14.07 5.06
CA VAL A 77 12.53 -14.76 3.93
C VAL A 77 13.63 -15.29 3.02
N GLU A 78 13.62 -16.58 2.81
CA GLU A 78 14.55 -17.25 1.91
C GLU A 78 14.15 -17.02 0.45
N CYS A 79 15.12 -16.64 -0.38
CA CYS A 79 14.98 -16.55 -1.83
C CYS A 79 16.34 -16.92 -2.45
N THR A 80 16.32 -17.79 -3.44
CA THR A 80 17.51 -18.32 -4.09
C THR A 80 17.43 -18.18 -5.62
N SER A 81 18.51 -18.54 -6.30
CA SER A 81 18.55 -18.55 -7.77
C SER A 81 17.60 -19.55 -8.42
N ASP A 82 17.09 -20.52 -7.66
CA ASP A 82 16.16 -21.53 -8.14
C ASP A 82 14.69 -21.07 -8.07
N ASP A 83 14.45 -19.91 -7.43
CA ASP A 83 13.12 -19.39 -7.25
C ASP A 83 12.60 -18.60 -8.47
N ILE A 84 11.29 -18.65 -8.65
CA ILE A 84 10.54 -17.91 -9.67
C ILE A 84 9.52 -17.03 -8.95
N VAL A 85 9.70 -15.72 -9.08
CA VAL A 85 8.80 -14.71 -8.48
C VAL A 85 7.86 -14.14 -9.55
N LEU A 86 6.55 -14.23 -9.32
CA LEU A 86 5.57 -13.59 -10.18
C LEU A 86 5.22 -12.19 -9.64
N ALA A 87 5.71 -11.16 -10.33
CA ALA A 87 5.44 -9.77 -10.03
C ALA A 87 4.03 -9.37 -10.50
N GLN A 88 3.06 -9.40 -9.62
CA GLN A 88 1.67 -9.00 -9.89
C GLN A 88 1.37 -7.56 -9.46
N ILE A 89 2.09 -7.06 -8.45
CA ILE A 89 1.96 -5.70 -7.96
C ILE A 89 2.66 -4.77 -8.96
N PRO A 90 2.02 -3.67 -9.37
CA PRO A 90 2.64 -2.70 -10.25
C PRO A 90 3.97 -2.18 -9.69
N LEU A 91 5.01 -2.09 -10.53
CA LEU A 91 6.36 -1.70 -10.11
C LEU A 91 6.49 -0.22 -9.73
N HIS A 92 5.46 0.61 -9.95
CA HIS A 92 5.40 1.98 -9.43
C HIS A 92 5.01 2.04 -7.95
N ASN A 93 4.56 0.93 -7.36
CA ASN A 93 4.35 0.78 -5.93
C ASN A 93 5.65 0.25 -5.29
N GLU A 94 6.06 0.79 -4.15
CA GLU A 94 7.32 0.42 -3.49
C GLU A 94 7.36 -1.06 -3.13
N PHE A 95 6.23 -1.62 -2.69
CA PHE A 95 6.15 -3.04 -2.34
C PHE A 95 6.34 -3.92 -3.58
N GLY A 96 5.75 -3.55 -4.72
CA GLY A 96 5.99 -4.21 -6.00
C GLY A 96 7.43 -4.05 -6.47
N PHE A 97 7.99 -2.85 -6.40
CA PHE A 97 9.33 -2.57 -6.85
C PHE A 97 10.40 -3.31 -6.01
N ILE A 98 10.33 -3.18 -4.69
CA ILE A 98 11.34 -3.76 -3.81
C ILE A 98 11.18 -5.28 -3.71
N TYR A 99 9.97 -5.77 -3.38
CA TYR A 99 9.76 -7.18 -3.10
C TYR A 99 9.59 -8.05 -4.36
N SER A 100 8.96 -7.51 -5.42
CA SER A 100 8.72 -8.32 -6.63
C SER A 100 9.79 -8.14 -7.70
N LEU A 101 10.68 -7.14 -7.59
CA LEU A 101 11.72 -6.91 -8.59
C LEU A 101 13.12 -6.91 -7.97
N ILE A 102 13.45 -5.97 -7.08
CA ILE A 102 14.85 -5.79 -6.62
C ILE A 102 15.30 -6.93 -5.73
N TRP A 103 14.50 -7.33 -4.73
CA TRP A 103 14.83 -8.42 -3.83
C TRP A 103 15.09 -9.78 -4.52
N PRO A 104 14.22 -10.28 -5.42
CA PRO A 104 14.49 -11.52 -6.12
C PRO A 104 15.70 -11.41 -7.07
N LEU A 105 15.86 -10.31 -7.80
CA LEU A 105 17.04 -10.12 -8.66
C LEU A 105 18.34 -10.07 -7.86
N TYR A 106 18.33 -9.44 -6.70
CA TYR A 106 19.49 -9.43 -5.79
C TYR A 106 19.90 -10.85 -5.37
N ASN A 107 18.94 -11.75 -5.19
CA ASN A 107 19.18 -13.16 -4.83
C ASN A 107 19.39 -14.09 -6.05
N GLY A 108 19.41 -13.54 -7.26
CA GLY A 108 19.60 -14.32 -8.50
C GLY A 108 18.35 -15.07 -8.97
N ALA A 109 17.20 -14.85 -8.36
CA ALA A 109 15.94 -15.48 -8.72
C ALA A 109 15.37 -14.94 -10.04
N MET A 110 14.52 -15.72 -10.69
CA MET A 110 13.80 -15.30 -11.90
C MET A 110 12.61 -14.41 -11.52
N VAL A 111 12.48 -13.28 -12.20
CA VAL A 111 11.32 -12.38 -12.08
C VAL A 111 10.47 -12.47 -13.33
N CYS A 112 9.20 -12.84 -13.17
CA CYS A 112 8.21 -12.86 -14.23
C CYS A 112 7.24 -11.69 -14.05
N ILE A 113 7.19 -10.78 -15.03
CA ILE A 113 6.27 -9.63 -14.98
C ILE A 113 4.87 -10.11 -15.36
N GLY A 114 3.96 -10.06 -14.38
CA GLY A 114 2.56 -10.42 -14.59
C GLY A 114 1.79 -9.39 -15.44
N ARG A 115 0.79 -9.87 -16.14
CA ARG A 115 -0.10 -9.05 -16.99
C ARG A 115 -1.29 -8.44 -16.22
N GLY A 116 -1.22 -8.52 -14.89
CA GLY A 116 -2.26 -8.06 -13.96
C GLY A 116 -3.29 -9.13 -13.61
N LEU A 117 -4.13 -8.84 -12.62
CA LEU A 117 -5.05 -9.79 -11.98
C LEU A 117 -5.98 -10.56 -12.94
N ARG A 118 -6.34 -9.98 -14.09
CA ARG A 118 -7.18 -10.64 -15.09
C ARG A 118 -6.52 -11.83 -15.79
N HIS A 119 -5.20 -11.93 -15.70
CA HIS A 119 -4.40 -12.96 -16.35
C HIS A 119 -3.63 -13.81 -15.34
N VAL A 120 -3.92 -13.64 -14.05
CA VAL A 120 -3.16 -14.26 -12.96
C VAL A 120 -3.15 -15.80 -13.03
N ASP A 121 -4.27 -16.40 -13.44
CA ASP A 121 -4.40 -17.83 -13.64
C ASP A 121 -3.50 -18.34 -14.78
N ALA A 122 -3.55 -17.67 -15.92
CA ALA A 122 -2.71 -18.00 -17.07
C ALA A 122 -1.22 -17.73 -16.80
N ASP A 123 -0.90 -16.61 -16.12
CA ASP A 123 0.47 -16.28 -15.74
C ASP A 123 1.04 -17.27 -14.74
N THR A 124 0.25 -17.65 -13.72
CA THR A 124 0.62 -18.68 -12.74
C THR A 124 0.84 -20.04 -13.41
N TYR A 125 -0.03 -20.43 -14.32
CA TYR A 125 0.12 -21.68 -15.07
C TYR A 125 1.37 -21.69 -15.97
N TYR A 126 1.64 -20.57 -16.64
CA TYR A 126 2.75 -20.47 -17.60
C TYR A 126 4.11 -20.36 -16.92
N TYR A 127 4.22 -19.53 -15.89
CA TYR A 127 5.49 -19.25 -15.21
C TYR A 127 5.77 -20.20 -14.05
N ASN A 128 4.75 -20.86 -13.51
CA ASN A 128 4.85 -21.79 -12.39
C ASN A 128 5.66 -21.25 -11.19
N PRO A 129 5.28 -20.07 -10.63
CA PRO A 129 6.07 -19.39 -9.61
C PRO A 129 6.21 -20.20 -8.33
N THR A 130 7.39 -20.10 -7.69
CA THR A 130 7.67 -20.65 -6.36
C THR A 130 7.35 -19.66 -5.25
N ILE A 131 7.44 -18.36 -5.55
CA ILE A 131 7.13 -17.27 -4.63
C ILE A 131 6.06 -16.37 -5.24
N LEU A 132 5.02 -16.09 -4.46
CA LEU A 132 3.93 -15.19 -4.83
C LEU A 132 3.93 -13.98 -3.92
N ILE A 133 3.88 -12.79 -4.49
CA ILE A 133 3.86 -11.52 -3.76
C ILE A 133 2.60 -10.76 -4.15
N GLY A 134 1.81 -10.34 -3.15
CA GLY A 134 0.55 -9.68 -3.43
C GLY A 134 -0.04 -8.93 -2.24
N THR A 135 -1.03 -8.09 -2.54
CA THR A 135 -1.91 -7.56 -1.49
C THR A 135 -2.88 -8.66 -1.03
N PRO A 136 -3.48 -8.54 0.17
CA PRO A 136 -4.44 -9.53 0.65
C PRO A 136 -5.56 -9.84 -0.37
N SER A 137 -6.07 -8.81 -1.04
CA SER A 137 -7.13 -8.97 -2.05
C SER A 137 -6.67 -9.69 -3.31
N MET A 138 -5.41 -9.48 -3.73
CA MET A 138 -4.83 -10.20 -4.88
C MET A 138 -4.67 -11.68 -4.58
N ILE A 139 -4.14 -12.01 -3.41
CA ILE A 139 -3.93 -13.39 -2.97
C ILE A 139 -5.27 -14.13 -2.81
N ASP A 140 -6.27 -13.49 -2.18
CA ASP A 140 -7.59 -14.10 -2.01
C ASP A 140 -8.31 -14.32 -3.36
N TYR A 141 -8.18 -13.36 -4.28
CA TYR A 141 -8.70 -13.47 -5.64
C TYR A 141 -8.08 -14.64 -6.40
N GLN A 142 -6.74 -14.77 -6.39
CA GLN A 142 -6.05 -15.88 -7.05
C GLN A 142 -6.45 -17.22 -6.45
N ARG A 143 -6.47 -17.33 -5.12
CA ARG A 143 -6.92 -18.52 -4.40
C ARG A 143 -8.35 -18.95 -4.81
N ALA A 144 -9.25 -17.97 -4.96
CA ALA A 144 -10.65 -18.24 -5.30
C ALA A 144 -10.87 -18.68 -6.76
N ILE A 145 -10.05 -18.18 -7.70
CA ILE A 145 -10.24 -18.45 -9.14
C ILE A 145 -9.53 -19.72 -9.58
N SER A 146 -8.23 -19.86 -9.29
CA SER A 146 -7.40 -20.92 -9.85
C SER A 146 -6.69 -21.77 -8.78
N GLY A 147 -6.75 -21.33 -7.52
CA GLY A 147 -5.88 -21.87 -6.49
C GLY A 147 -4.42 -21.51 -6.74
N PHE A 148 -3.52 -22.28 -6.13
CA PHE A 148 -2.09 -22.11 -6.28
C PHE A 148 -1.49 -23.29 -7.06
N ASN A 149 -0.41 -23.02 -7.79
CA ASN A 149 0.35 -24.08 -8.45
C ASN A 149 1.11 -24.94 -7.41
N LYS A 150 1.53 -26.14 -7.81
CA LYS A 150 2.15 -27.10 -6.90
C LYS A 150 3.56 -26.73 -6.45
N GLU A 151 4.25 -25.91 -7.23
CA GLU A 151 5.62 -25.47 -6.94
C GLU A 151 5.65 -24.27 -6.00
N LEU A 152 4.50 -23.61 -5.78
CA LEU A 152 4.42 -22.49 -4.86
C LEU A 152 4.73 -22.95 -3.44
N ASN A 153 5.72 -22.34 -2.82
CA ASN A 153 6.16 -22.65 -1.46
C ASN A 153 6.08 -21.44 -0.52
N THR A 154 6.07 -20.23 -1.08
CA THR A 154 6.13 -18.98 -0.30
C THR A 154 5.12 -17.96 -0.80
N ILE A 155 4.40 -17.34 0.14
CA ILE A 155 3.52 -16.21 -0.13
C ILE A 155 3.96 -15.02 0.75
N ILE A 156 4.17 -13.87 0.12
CA ILE A 156 4.46 -12.61 0.82
C ILE A 156 3.29 -11.65 0.62
N ILE A 157 2.69 -11.24 1.71
CA ILE A 157 1.52 -10.35 1.73
C ILE A 157 1.94 -9.00 2.30
N GLY A 158 1.53 -7.91 1.67
CA GLY A 158 1.81 -6.56 2.17
C GLY A 158 0.99 -5.48 1.46
N GLY A 159 1.31 -4.22 1.76
CA GLY A 159 0.65 -3.06 1.17
C GLY A 159 -0.77 -2.78 1.69
N ALA A 160 -1.35 -3.68 2.47
CA ALA A 160 -2.66 -3.50 3.10
C ALA A 160 -2.80 -4.39 4.35
N SER A 161 -3.77 -4.08 5.20
CA SER A 161 -4.09 -4.91 6.36
C SER A 161 -4.59 -6.30 5.91
N CYS A 162 -3.92 -7.35 6.36
CA CYS A 162 -4.30 -8.74 6.04
C CYS A 162 -5.43 -9.20 6.96
N PRO A 163 -6.61 -9.59 6.43
CA PRO A 163 -7.66 -10.18 7.26
C PRO A 163 -7.19 -11.48 7.89
N PHE A 164 -7.43 -11.64 9.20
CA PHE A 164 -7.02 -12.82 9.95
C PHE A 164 -7.46 -14.15 9.28
N ARG A 165 -8.72 -14.21 8.79
CA ARG A 165 -9.23 -15.39 8.09
C ARG A 165 -8.48 -15.76 6.83
N LEU A 166 -8.01 -14.76 6.06
CA LEU A 166 -7.22 -15.04 4.87
C LEU A 166 -5.88 -15.65 5.28
N PHE A 167 -5.24 -15.04 6.27
CA PHE A 167 -3.96 -15.48 6.77
C PHE A 167 -4.04 -16.91 7.35
N GLU A 168 -5.04 -17.19 8.20
CA GLU A 168 -5.32 -18.51 8.75
C GLU A 168 -5.53 -19.57 7.65
N ASN A 169 -6.38 -19.28 6.65
CA ASN A 169 -6.63 -20.20 5.54
C ASN A 169 -5.38 -20.51 4.68
N LEU A 170 -4.43 -19.58 4.60
CA LEU A 170 -3.18 -19.82 3.87
C LEU A 170 -2.21 -20.69 4.67
N CYS A 171 -2.26 -20.60 6.00
CA CYS A 171 -1.37 -21.32 6.90
C CYS A 171 -1.80 -22.78 7.13
N ASP A 172 -3.05 -23.10 6.85
CA ASP A 172 -3.54 -24.51 6.83
C ASP A 172 -2.94 -25.33 5.67
N SER A 173 -2.16 -24.69 4.80
CA SER A 173 -1.40 -25.35 3.73
C SER A 173 0.09 -25.42 4.08
N ASP A 174 0.85 -26.25 3.37
CA ASP A 174 2.32 -26.37 3.55
C ASP A 174 3.10 -25.11 3.07
N LEU A 175 2.42 -23.97 2.89
CA LEU A 175 3.00 -22.74 2.41
C LEU A 175 3.64 -21.93 3.55
N LYS A 176 4.83 -21.37 3.28
CA LYS A 176 5.41 -20.32 4.13
C LYS A 176 4.69 -18.99 3.83
N VAL A 177 4.00 -18.42 4.80
CA VAL A 177 3.25 -17.17 4.62
C VAL A 177 3.84 -16.08 5.48
N TYR A 178 4.19 -14.96 4.85
CA TYR A 178 4.77 -13.79 5.49
C TYR A 178 3.86 -12.57 5.27
N ASN A 179 3.46 -11.91 6.34
CA ASN A 179 2.71 -10.67 6.25
C ASN A 179 3.61 -9.51 6.67
N ILE A 180 3.91 -8.63 5.72
CA ILE A 180 4.85 -7.52 5.89
C ILE A 180 4.11 -6.27 6.35
N TYR A 181 4.64 -5.60 7.36
CA TYR A 181 4.29 -4.26 7.76
C TYR A 181 5.37 -3.27 7.33
N GLY A 182 4.95 -2.24 6.65
CA GLY A 182 5.77 -1.16 6.15
C GLY A 182 4.95 -0.18 5.31
N MET A 183 5.60 0.87 4.87
CA MET A 183 5.04 1.91 4.02
C MET A 183 6.14 2.47 3.13
N THR A 184 5.77 3.23 2.10
CA THR A 184 6.73 3.78 1.13
C THR A 184 7.85 4.55 1.83
N GLU A 185 7.51 5.31 2.86
CA GLU A 185 8.43 6.12 3.67
C GLU A 185 9.44 5.28 4.50
N THR A 186 9.20 3.98 4.64
CA THR A 186 10.12 3.04 5.29
C THR A 186 10.61 1.95 4.34
N SER A 187 10.58 2.22 3.01
CA SER A 187 10.94 1.24 1.96
C SER A 187 10.18 -0.09 2.11
N GLY A 188 8.92 -0.02 2.57
CA GLY A 188 8.09 -1.19 2.80
C GLY A 188 8.57 -2.12 3.93
N CYS A 189 9.50 -1.69 4.80
CA CYS A 189 10.29 -2.58 5.64
C CYS A 189 10.32 -2.14 7.10
N VAL A 190 9.31 -2.54 7.90
CA VAL A 190 9.31 -2.32 9.37
C VAL A 190 9.33 -3.64 10.12
N GLY A 191 8.50 -4.60 9.74
CA GLY A 191 8.44 -5.90 10.38
C GLY A 191 7.63 -6.93 9.60
N VAL A 192 7.77 -8.20 10.01
CA VAL A 192 7.10 -9.34 9.41
C VAL A 192 6.32 -10.15 10.45
N ASN A 193 5.09 -10.50 10.14
CA ASN A 193 4.32 -11.49 10.89
C ASN A 193 4.45 -12.86 10.18
N GLU A 194 5.17 -13.75 10.81
CA GLU A 194 5.44 -15.13 10.36
C GLU A 194 4.87 -16.18 11.35
N LEU A 195 4.37 -15.73 12.49
CA LEU A 195 3.95 -16.57 13.62
C LEU A 195 2.44 -16.71 13.75
N TYR A 196 1.69 -16.03 12.90
CA TYR A 196 0.22 -16.08 12.87
C TYR A 196 -0.49 -15.57 14.13
N ASP A 197 0.26 -14.92 15.03
CA ASP A 197 -0.25 -14.42 16.32
C ASP A 197 -0.69 -12.94 16.29
N GLY A 198 -0.69 -12.33 15.09
CA GLY A 198 -1.03 -10.92 14.89
C GLY A 198 0.05 -9.93 15.33
N SER A 199 1.24 -10.43 15.72
CA SER A 199 2.39 -9.60 16.04
C SER A 199 3.45 -9.65 14.95
N TYR A 200 4.22 -8.58 14.83
CA TYR A 200 5.28 -8.45 13.82
C TYR A 200 6.65 -8.55 14.51
N THR A 201 7.49 -9.45 14.03
CA THR A 201 8.91 -9.44 14.34
C THR A 201 9.54 -8.29 13.59
N LEU A 202 10.22 -7.40 14.29
CA LEU A 202 10.90 -6.25 13.68
C LEU A 202 12.10 -6.70 12.87
N PHE A 203 12.40 -5.99 11.79
CA PHE A 203 13.64 -6.20 11.05
C PHE A 203 14.81 -5.56 11.81
N ASP A 204 15.92 -6.30 11.93
CA ASP A 204 17.04 -5.98 12.83
C ASP A 204 17.77 -4.66 12.50
N ASN A 205 17.67 -4.17 11.25
CA ASN A 205 18.30 -2.93 10.80
C ASN A 205 17.46 -1.66 11.04
N ASN A 206 16.22 -1.80 11.55
CA ASN A 206 15.37 -0.68 11.93
C ASN A 206 15.13 -0.69 13.44
N ALA A 207 15.05 0.50 14.03
CA ALA A 207 14.57 0.66 15.39
C ALA A 207 13.13 1.18 15.37
N VAL A 208 12.29 0.55 16.17
CA VAL A 208 10.88 0.94 16.37
C VAL A 208 10.67 1.30 17.82
N SER A 209 10.11 2.48 18.04
CA SER A 209 9.69 2.95 19.35
C SER A 209 8.21 3.32 19.33
N ILE A 210 7.60 3.40 20.51
CA ILE A 210 6.20 3.80 20.68
C ILE A 210 6.21 5.12 21.46
N ALA A 211 5.61 6.15 20.87
CA ALA A 211 5.42 7.43 21.54
C ALA A 211 4.44 7.34 22.71
N ASP A 212 4.39 8.36 23.55
CA ASP A 212 3.51 8.41 24.73
C ASP A 212 2.02 8.31 24.38
N ASP A 213 1.63 8.78 23.19
CA ASP A 213 0.27 8.68 22.65
C ASP A 213 -0.02 7.34 21.96
N GLY A 214 0.99 6.47 21.83
CA GLY A 214 0.89 5.16 21.20
C GLY A 214 1.25 5.14 19.72
N GLU A 215 1.73 6.26 19.11
CA GLU A 215 2.19 6.30 17.74
C GLU A 215 3.46 5.45 17.56
N ILE A 216 3.52 4.73 16.44
CA ILE A 216 4.70 3.97 16.01
C ILE A 216 5.68 4.92 15.35
N ILE A 217 6.90 4.97 15.87
CA ILE A 217 8.01 5.76 15.34
C ILE A 217 9.07 4.79 14.82
N VAL A 218 9.52 5.02 13.59
CA VAL A 218 10.54 4.18 12.93
C VAL A 218 11.79 4.99 12.65
N SER A 219 12.95 4.43 12.96
CA SER A 219 14.25 4.98 12.58
C SER A 219 15.15 3.88 12.02
N GLY A 220 16.11 4.27 11.21
CA GLY A 220 17.05 3.35 10.60
C GLY A 220 17.25 3.57 9.10
N PRO A 221 18.10 2.75 8.48
CA PRO A 221 18.53 2.95 7.10
C PRO A 221 17.44 2.72 6.05
N CYS A 222 16.28 2.14 6.42
CA CYS A 222 15.15 1.98 5.51
C CYS A 222 14.25 3.22 5.43
N VAL A 223 14.46 4.23 6.30
CA VAL A 223 13.64 5.45 6.33
C VAL A 223 14.02 6.36 5.17
N MET A 224 13.00 6.91 4.50
CA MET A 224 13.14 7.81 3.36
C MET A 224 14.04 9.03 3.65
N LYS A 225 14.53 9.67 2.59
CA LYS A 225 15.19 10.98 2.69
C LYS A 225 14.21 12.12 2.96
N GLY A 226 12.98 11.99 2.48
CA GLY A 226 11.90 12.97 2.62
C GLY A 226 10.93 12.89 1.46
N TYR A 227 9.99 13.85 1.39
CA TYR A 227 9.12 14.04 0.25
C TYR A 227 9.79 14.99 -0.75
N TYR A 228 9.73 14.63 -2.04
CA TYR A 228 10.33 15.43 -3.11
C TYR A 228 9.64 16.79 -3.23
N ASN A 229 10.42 17.88 -3.18
CA ASN A 229 9.94 19.27 -3.23
C ASN A 229 8.85 19.62 -2.18
N ASP A 230 8.80 18.92 -1.05
CA ASP A 230 7.82 19.15 0.02
C ASP A 230 8.48 19.08 1.41
N MET A 231 9.27 20.11 1.72
CA MET A 231 9.99 20.22 3.00
C MET A 231 9.03 20.30 4.18
N GLU A 232 7.93 21.03 4.05
CA GLU A 232 6.93 21.19 5.11
C GLU A 232 6.33 19.83 5.51
N SER A 233 5.90 19.02 4.53
CA SER A 233 5.41 17.67 4.81
C SER A 233 6.50 16.75 5.36
N THR A 234 7.74 16.93 4.91
CA THR A 234 8.89 16.16 5.40
C THR A 234 9.13 16.44 6.88
N GLU A 235 9.26 17.70 7.29
CA GLU A 235 9.48 18.12 8.68
C GLU A 235 8.32 17.71 9.61
N ASN A 236 7.10 17.63 9.09
CA ASN A 236 5.95 17.17 9.87
C ASN A 236 6.05 15.69 10.27
N VAL A 237 6.70 14.85 9.47
CA VAL A 237 6.77 13.40 9.70
C VAL A 237 8.17 12.88 10.02
N LEU A 238 9.24 13.59 9.60
CA LEU A 238 10.63 13.27 9.95
C LEU A 238 11.12 14.25 11.02
N LYS A 239 11.30 13.75 12.25
CA LYS A 239 11.81 14.54 13.38
C LYS A 239 13.05 13.86 13.93
N ASP A 240 14.17 14.56 13.95
CA ASP A 240 15.46 14.04 14.43
C ASP A 240 15.85 12.71 13.74
N GLY A 241 15.57 12.55 12.44
CA GLY A 241 15.85 11.33 11.68
C GLY A 241 14.90 10.17 11.97
N MET A 242 13.85 10.39 12.76
CA MET A 242 12.83 9.41 13.10
C MET A 242 11.54 9.70 12.32
N TYR A 243 10.98 8.68 11.71
CA TYR A 243 9.75 8.77 10.94
C TYR A 243 8.51 8.48 11.81
N HIS A 244 7.63 9.45 11.91
CA HIS A 244 6.33 9.36 12.56
C HIS A 244 5.32 8.75 11.59
N THR A 245 4.92 7.51 11.85
CA THR A 245 4.14 6.71 10.89
C THR A 245 2.68 7.09 10.78
N GLY A 246 2.12 7.72 11.83
CA GLY A 246 0.68 7.91 11.98
C GLY A 246 -0.09 6.60 12.24
N ASP A 247 0.61 5.48 12.41
CA ASP A 247 0.03 4.21 12.83
C ASP A 247 0.24 4.03 14.35
N TYR A 248 -0.68 3.34 15.02
CA TYR A 248 -0.63 3.13 16.47
C TYR A 248 -0.39 1.67 16.80
N GLY A 249 0.42 1.44 17.82
CA GLY A 249 0.80 0.09 18.20
C GLY A 249 1.37 0.00 19.62
N ARG A 250 1.83 -1.19 19.95
CA ARG A 250 2.58 -1.45 21.18
C ARG A 250 3.60 -2.55 20.97
N ILE A 251 4.66 -2.53 21.72
CA ILE A 251 5.59 -3.66 21.79
C ILE A 251 5.08 -4.62 22.88
N ASN A 252 4.95 -5.91 22.54
CA ASN A 252 4.54 -6.94 23.48
C ASN A 252 5.73 -7.43 24.33
N ASN A 253 5.46 -8.33 25.29
CA ASN A 253 6.49 -8.87 26.18
C ASN A 253 7.57 -9.70 25.46
N ALA A 254 7.32 -10.12 24.23
CA ALA A 254 8.30 -10.83 23.40
C ALA A 254 9.11 -9.87 22.50
N GLY A 255 8.98 -8.56 22.67
CA GLY A 255 9.66 -7.55 21.85
C GLY A 255 9.09 -7.37 20.45
N ARG A 256 7.87 -7.85 20.18
CA ARG A 256 7.22 -7.78 18.87
C ARG A 256 6.22 -6.64 18.80
N LEU A 257 6.10 -6.04 17.64
CA LEU A 257 5.13 -4.98 17.37
C LEU A 257 3.73 -5.57 17.15
N VAL A 258 2.77 -5.07 17.92
CA VAL A 258 1.34 -5.33 17.73
C VAL A 258 0.68 -4.06 17.21
N LEU A 259 0.16 -4.11 16.00
CA LEU A 259 -0.62 -3.01 15.42
C LEU A 259 -1.99 -2.96 16.13
N LEU A 260 -2.35 -1.80 16.66
CA LEU A 260 -3.61 -1.64 17.39
C LEU A 260 -4.69 -1.07 16.48
N GLN A 261 -4.47 0.11 15.95
CA GLN A 261 -5.35 0.75 14.97
C GLN A 261 -4.53 1.77 14.20
N ARG A 262 -4.87 1.99 12.93
CA ARG A 262 -4.43 3.20 12.24
C ARG A 262 -5.07 4.40 12.88
N ASN A 263 -4.45 5.56 12.69
CA ASN A 263 -5.06 6.84 12.99
C ASN A 263 -6.58 6.73 12.72
N PRO A 264 -7.44 6.93 13.75
CA PRO A 264 -8.89 6.79 13.60
C PRO A 264 -9.47 7.63 12.47
N ASP A 265 -8.69 8.61 12.00
CA ASP A 265 -9.03 9.49 10.88
C ASP A 265 -8.75 8.90 9.50
N ILE A 266 -8.13 7.72 9.42
CA ILE A 266 -7.81 7.06 8.14
C ILE A 266 -8.51 5.71 8.03
N ILE A 267 -9.22 5.50 6.91
CA ILE A 267 -9.73 4.20 6.49
C ILE A 267 -8.78 3.63 5.46
N LEU A 268 -8.22 2.45 5.74
CA LEU A 268 -7.45 1.69 4.77
C LEU A 268 -8.35 0.68 4.08
N LEU A 269 -8.41 0.74 2.75
CA LEU A 269 -9.11 -0.25 1.93
C LEU A 269 -8.25 -1.50 1.73
N PRO A 270 -8.86 -2.67 1.45
CA PRO A 270 -8.12 -3.91 1.12
C PRO A 270 -7.25 -3.79 -0.13
N THR A 271 -7.49 -2.78 -0.97
CA THR A 271 -6.70 -2.44 -2.15
C THR A 271 -5.41 -1.68 -1.83
N GLY A 272 -5.20 -1.30 -0.55
CA GLY A 272 -4.06 -0.50 -0.09
C GLY A 272 -4.32 1.02 -0.10
N GLU A 273 -5.46 1.47 -0.62
CA GLU A 273 -5.81 2.89 -0.66
C GLU A 273 -6.19 3.41 0.73
N LYS A 274 -5.73 4.63 1.02
CA LYS A 274 -5.98 5.34 2.28
C LYS A 274 -7.03 6.43 2.05
N ILE A 275 -8.06 6.45 2.89
CA ILE A 275 -9.13 7.46 2.83
C ILE A 275 -9.15 8.25 4.13
N SER A 276 -9.00 9.59 4.04
CA SER A 276 -9.19 10.46 5.20
C SER A 276 -10.66 10.45 5.63
N ARG A 277 -10.93 9.94 6.81
CA ARG A 277 -12.27 9.95 7.39
C ARG A 277 -12.78 11.37 7.63
N VAL A 278 -11.95 12.23 8.21
CA VAL A 278 -12.29 13.62 8.51
C VAL A 278 -12.71 14.35 7.24
N ARG A 279 -11.84 14.38 6.24
CA ARG A 279 -12.10 15.05 4.97
C ARG A 279 -13.31 14.48 4.22
N THR A 280 -13.46 13.14 4.23
CA THR A 280 -14.58 12.50 3.56
C THR A 280 -15.89 12.77 4.29
N ASN A 281 -15.89 12.80 5.63
CA ASN A 281 -17.05 13.19 6.42
C ASN A 281 -17.49 14.64 6.11
N GLU A 282 -16.54 15.57 6.04
CA GLU A 282 -16.82 16.96 5.65
C GLU A 282 -17.44 17.04 4.25
N GLN A 283 -16.90 16.30 3.30
CA GLN A 283 -17.41 16.28 1.93
C GLN A 283 -18.81 15.63 1.82
N ILE A 284 -19.08 14.57 2.59
CA ILE A 284 -20.40 13.95 2.66
C ILE A 284 -21.40 14.91 3.33
N THR A 285 -20.98 15.56 4.42
CA THR A 285 -21.81 16.58 5.12
C THR A 285 -22.13 17.79 4.22
N ALA A 286 -21.22 18.17 3.32
CA ALA A 286 -21.45 19.24 2.35
C ALA A 286 -22.44 18.87 1.23
N ILE A 287 -22.87 17.61 1.14
CA ILE A 287 -23.91 17.19 0.18
C ILE A 287 -25.25 17.81 0.58
N ASN A 288 -25.93 18.43 -0.38
CA ASN A 288 -27.22 19.09 -0.13
C ASN A 288 -28.22 18.13 0.55
N GLY A 289 -28.84 18.58 1.65
CA GLY A 289 -29.81 17.84 2.42
C GLY A 289 -29.21 16.89 3.47
N VAL A 290 -27.90 16.89 3.67
CA VAL A 290 -27.20 16.17 4.74
C VAL A 290 -27.00 17.09 5.92
N ALA A 291 -27.44 16.70 7.11
CA ALA A 291 -27.18 17.39 8.38
C ALA A 291 -25.81 16.96 8.92
N GLU A 292 -25.57 15.66 8.95
CA GLU A 292 -24.29 15.05 9.33
C GLU A 292 -24.00 13.86 8.41
N GLY A 293 -22.73 13.71 8.03
CA GLY A 293 -22.27 12.62 7.16
C GLY A 293 -21.01 11.96 7.67
N PHE A 294 -21.00 10.64 7.70
CA PHE A 294 -19.87 9.84 8.16
C PHE A 294 -19.54 8.76 7.14
N ILE A 295 -18.24 8.49 6.98
CA ILE A 295 -17.77 7.35 6.21
C ILE A 295 -17.29 6.24 7.15
N ILE A 296 -17.72 5.01 6.87
CA ILE A 296 -17.24 3.81 7.57
C ILE A 296 -16.90 2.73 6.57
N PHE A 297 -15.93 1.89 6.92
CA PHE A 297 -15.65 0.65 6.18
C PHE A 297 -16.19 -0.52 7.00
N TYR A 298 -17.22 -1.17 6.47
CA TYR A 298 -17.90 -2.26 7.18
C TYR A 298 -18.33 -3.36 6.21
N ASN A 299 -18.13 -4.61 6.58
CA ASN A 299 -18.41 -5.79 5.74
C ASN A 299 -17.81 -5.66 4.32
N ASN A 300 -16.57 -5.25 4.24
CA ASN A 300 -15.80 -5.07 3.00
C ASN A 300 -16.41 -4.04 2.03
N ARG A 301 -17.18 -3.08 2.56
CA ARG A 301 -17.82 -2.01 1.78
C ARG A 301 -17.61 -0.66 2.42
N LEU A 302 -17.25 0.30 1.59
CA LEU A 302 -17.22 1.69 1.99
C LEU A 302 -18.66 2.22 2.04
N THR A 303 -19.09 2.63 3.23
CA THR A 303 -20.49 2.97 3.52
C THR A 303 -20.57 4.40 4.01
N ALA A 304 -21.42 5.23 3.37
CA ALA A 304 -21.82 6.53 3.89
C ALA A 304 -22.99 6.38 4.86
N VAL A 305 -22.82 6.86 6.08
CA VAL A 305 -23.90 7.01 7.07
C VAL A 305 -24.35 8.47 7.02
N ILE A 306 -25.59 8.72 6.68
CA ILE A 306 -26.15 10.05 6.44
C ILE A 306 -27.26 10.33 7.43
N VAL A 307 -27.17 11.44 8.13
CA VAL A 307 -28.26 12.04 8.88
C VAL A 307 -28.90 13.11 7.98
N PRO A 308 -30.12 12.92 7.48
CA PRO A 308 -30.77 13.89 6.61
C PRO A 308 -31.29 15.08 7.41
N ILE A 309 -31.28 16.28 6.78
CA ILE A 309 -31.95 17.47 7.32
C ILE A 309 -33.48 17.25 7.37
N ASP A 310 -34.01 16.69 6.30
CA ASP A 310 -35.45 16.29 6.23
C ASP A 310 -35.54 14.80 6.55
N LYS A 311 -36.15 14.50 7.69
CA LYS A 311 -36.38 13.10 8.16
C LYS A 311 -37.27 12.27 7.27
N SER A 312 -37.99 12.86 6.34
CA SER A 312 -38.77 12.17 5.32
C SER A 312 -38.00 11.80 4.07
N ALA A 313 -36.76 12.23 3.97
CA ALA A 313 -35.87 11.94 2.83
C ALA A 313 -35.58 10.43 2.73
N THR A 314 -35.67 9.89 1.53
CA THR A 314 -35.39 8.48 1.24
C THR A 314 -33.98 8.24 0.81
N GLU A 315 -33.49 7.00 0.92
CA GLU A 315 -32.16 6.57 0.50
C GLU A 315 -31.89 6.88 -0.99
N ASP A 316 -32.90 6.77 -1.86
CA ASP A 316 -32.76 7.02 -3.31
C ASP A 316 -32.36 8.46 -3.64
N ILE A 317 -32.73 9.42 -2.81
CA ILE A 317 -32.36 10.83 -2.98
C ILE A 317 -30.85 10.98 -2.78
N PHE A 318 -30.32 10.35 -1.75
CA PHE A 318 -28.88 10.42 -1.43
C PHE A 318 -28.06 9.53 -2.35
N LYS A 319 -28.59 8.42 -2.84
CA LYS A 319 -27.90 7.55 -3.79
C LYS A 319 -27.45 8.30 -5.03
N ARG A 320 -28.34 9.06 -5.67
CA ARG A 320 -27.98 9.89 -6.84
C ARG A 320 -26.90 10.94 -6.53
N ARG A 321 -26.88 11.47 -5.31
CA ARG A 321 -25.91 12.49 -4.87
C ARG A 321 -24.56 11.86 -4.57
N ILE A 322 -24.55 10.68 -3.98
CA ILE A 322 -23.34 9.89 -3.75
C ILE A 322 -22.77 9.35 -5.07
N ASP A 323 -23.60 8.91 -6.01
CA ASP A 323 -23.13 8.50 -7.33
C ASP A 323 -22.41 9.66 -8.04
N LYS A 324 -22.97 10.88 -7.96
CA LYS A 324 -22.30 12.08 -8.49
C LYS A 324 -21.02 12.44 -7.73
N TYR A 325 -20.96 12.18 -6.44
CA TYR A 325 -19.75 12.33 -5.64
C TYR A 325 -18.68 11.33 -6.08
N ASN A 326 -19.04 10.05 -6.25
CA ASN A 326 -18.16 8.99 -6.73
C ASN A 326 -17.59 9.30 -8.13
N GLU A 327 -18.41 9.84 -9.04
CA GLU A 327 -17.98 10.26 -10.38
C GLU A 327 -16.86 11.31 -10.33
N LYS A 328 -16.91 12.24 -9.38
CA LYS A 328 -15.88 13.28 -9.20
C LYS A 328 -14.57 12.74 -8.63
N LYS A 329 -14.63 11.63 -7.87
CA LYS A 329 -13.46 10.99 -7.25
C LYS A 329 -12.67 10.11 -8.22
N GLY A 330 -13.23 9.79 -9.35
CA GLY A 330 -12.64 8.86 -10.29
C GLY A 330 -12.67 7.41 -9.77
N TYR A 331 -11.80 6.55 -10.32
CA TYR A 331 -11.85 5.09 -10.07
C TYR A 331 -11.00 4.61 -8.88
N ARG A 332 -10.49 5.50 -8.04
CA ARG A 332 -9.64 5.10 -6.90
C ARG A 332 -10.44 4.32 -5.87
N TRP A 333 -11.61 4.84 -5.47
CA TRP A 333 -12.53 4.20 -4.55
C TRP A 333 -13.93 4.79 -4.69
N GLU A 334 -14.95 4.03 -4.30
CA GLU A 334 -16.34 4.43 -4.40
C GLU A 334 -17.10 4.11 -3.11
N ILE A 335 -18.00 4.99 -2.70
CA ILE A 335 -18.99 4.68 -1.67
C ILE A 335 -20.01 3.70 -2.26
N GLN A 336 -20.06 2.50 -1.71
CA GLN A 336 -20.83 1.37 -2.25
C GLN A 336 -22.18 1.19 -1.55
N LYS A 337 -22.33 1.78 -0.38
CA LYS A 337 -23.55 1.66 0.43
C LYS A 337 -23.88 2.97 1.11
N ILE A 338 -25.18 3.21 1.31
CA ILE A 338 -25.71 4.32 2.10
C ILE A 338 -26.53 3.74 3.24
N VAL A 339 -26.49 4.38 4.37
CA VAL A 339 -27.36 4.09 5.52
C VAL A 339 -27.89 5.42 6.04
N LEU A 340 -29.18 5.57 6.08
CA LEU A 340 -29.85 6.71 6.74
C LEU A 340 -30.01 6.44 8.24
N ARG A 341 -29.82 7.47 9.04
CA ARG A 341 -29.88 7.39 10.50
C ARG A 341 -30.83 8.44 11.10
#